data_d6b34df96edf9d4286533213a7d0d055
#
_entry.id   d6b34df96edf9d4286533213a7d0d055
#
_cell.length_a   1.000
_cell.length_b   1.000
_cell.length_c   1.000
_cell.angle_alpha   90.00
_cell.angle_beta   90.00
_cell.angle_gamma   90.00
#
_symmetry.space_group_name_H-M   'P 1'
#
loop_
_entity.id
_entity.type
_entity.pdbx_description
1 polymer ?
#
loop_
_entity_poly.entity_id
_entity_poly.type
_entity_poly.pdbx_seq_one_letter_code
_entity_poly.pdbx_strand_id
1 'polypeptide(L)' 'MQLMSTWGCHLCEDAQLLLQQAGLLQYCQVLDIVDHPELFERYRVHIPVLVDGERELFWPFNLIDVQHFGQQTK' A
#
# COMPACT_ATOMS: atom_id res chain seq x y z
N MET A 1 7.98 -5.03 0.02
CA MET A 1 6.77 -4.30 -0.36
C MET A 1 6.22 -3.56 0.85
N GLN A 2 5.74 -2.36 0.66
CA GLN A 2 5.27 -1.51 1.74
C GLN A 2 3.91 -0.91 1.38
N LEU A 3 3.02 -0.81 2.37
CA LEU A 3 1.74 -0.12 2.19
C LEU A 3 1.79 1.16 3.01
N MET A 4 1.71 2.29 2.33
CA MET A 4 1.66 3.60 2.97
C MET A 4 0.25 3.82 3.48
N SER A 5 0.11 4.06 4.78
CA SER A 5 -1.19 4.07 5.44
C SER A 5 -1.16 5.08 6.59
N THR A 6 -2.28 5.20 7.29
CA THR A 6 -2.33 5.91 8.56
C THR A 6 -3.44 5.31 9.40
N TRP A 7 -3.40 5.58 10.71
CA TRP A 7 -4.43 5.11 11.62
C TRP A 7 -5.78 5.76 11.28
N GLY A 8 -6.86 4.96 11.35
CA GLY A 8 -8.19 5.46 11.10
C GLY A 8 -8.56 5.64 9.64
N CYS A 9 -7.76 5.12 8.73
CA CYS A 9 -8.02 5.24 7.29
C CYS A 9 -8.81 4.04 6.80
N HIS A 10 -10.09 4.25 6.44
CA HIS A 10 -10.94 3.15 5.94
C HIS A 10 -10.44 2.58 4.62
N LEU A 11 -9.99 3.44 3.73
CA LEU A 11 -9.47 2.99 2.42
C LEU A 11 -8.20 2.17 2.59
N CYS A 12 -7.40 2.48 3.59
CA CYS A 12 -6.20 1.71 3.90
C CYS A 12 -6.55 0.32 4.42
N GLU A 13 -7.65 0.21 5.18
CA GLU A 13 -8.15 -1.09 5.63
C GLU A 13 -8.62 -1.92 4.43
N ASP A 14 -9.32 -1.28 3.48
CA ASP A 14 -9.74 -1.96 2.26
C ASP A 14 -8.53 -2.45 1.47
N ALA A 15 -7.48 -1.66 1.40
CA ALA A 15 -6.24 -2.05 0.72
C ALA A 15 -5.61 -3.28 1.38
N GLN A 16 -5.61 -3.32 2.71
CA GLN A 16 -5.07 -4.47 3.44
C GLN A 16 -5.88 -5.73 3.14
N LEU A 17 -7.19 -5.61 3.03
CA LEU A 17 -8.04 -6.75 2.68
C LEU A 17 -7.71 -7.29 1.29
N LEU A 18 -7.47 -6.39 0.33
CA LEU A 18 -7.07 -6.80 -1.01
C LEU A 18 -5.73 -7.52 -1.00
N LEU A 19 -4.78 -7.02 -0.22
CA LEU A 19 -3.48 -7.66 -0.08
C LEU A 19 -3.61 -9.04 0.55
N GLN A 20 -4.50 -9.18 1.53
CA GLN A 20 -4.76 -10.46 2.16
C GLN A 20 -5.36 -11.45 1.16
N GLN A 21 -6.33 -11.01 0.37
CA GLN A 21 -6.96 -11.84 -0.64
C GLN A 21 -5.98 -12.29 -1.72
N ALA A 22 -5.01 -11.44 -2.03
CA ALA A 22 -3.98 -11.77 -2.99
C ALA A 22 -2.85 -12.62 -2.41
N GLY A 23 -2.86 -12.88 -1.10
CA GLY A 23 -1.80 -13.63 -0.44
C GLY A 23 -0.51 -12.84 -0.29
N LEU A 24 -0.58 -11.52 -0.35
CA LEU A 24 0.60 -10.65 -0.32
C LEU A 24 0.80 -9.91 0.99
N LEU A 25 -0.21 -9.91 1.87
CA LEU A 25 -0.13 -9.13 3.10
C LEU A 25 1.05 -9.51 3.97
N GLN A 26 1.36 -10.81 4.01
CA GLN A 26 2.49 -11.32 4.80
C GLN A 26 3.84 -10.83 4.29
N TYR A 27 3.91 -10.39 3.05
CA TYR A 27 5.13 -9.86 2.45
C TYR A 27 5.15 -8.34 2.43
N CYS A 28 4.15 -7.71 3.03
CA CYS A 28 3.96 -6.27 2.98
C CYS A 28 4.10 -5.68 4.38
N GLN A 29 4.95 -4.67 4.50
CA GLN A 29 5.07 -3.90 5.73
C GLN A 29 4.13 -2.72 5.65
N VAL A 30 3.21 -2.62 6.61
CA VAL A 30 2.29 -1.48 6.69
C VAL A 30 2.97 -0.38 7.49
N LEU A 31 3.13 0.78 6.87
CA LEU A 31 3.79 1.92 7.49
C LEU A 31 2.78 3.04 7.76
N ASP A 32 2.84 3.58 8.97
CA ASP A 32 2.06 4.77 9.28
C ASP A 32 2.90 5.99 8.87
N ILE A 33 2.46 6.70 7.86
CA ILE A 33 3.22 7.82 7.30
C ILE A 33 3.39 8.97 8.28
N VAL A 34 2.54 9.05 9.31
CA VAL A 34 2.64 10.09 10.34
C VAL A 34 3.97 10.02 11.08
N ASP A 35 4.52 8.81 11.21
CA ASP A 35 5.80 8.59 11.90
C ASP A 35 7.02 8.87 11.01
N HIS A 36 6.79 9.18 9.74
CA HIS A 36 7.86 9.37 8.74
C HIS A 36 7.60 10.67 7.98
N PRO A 37 8.23 11.79 8.38
CA PRO A 37 7.93 13.09 7.77
C PRO A 37 8.03 13.13 6.25
N GLU A 38 9.02 12.44 5.68
CA GLU A 38 9.21 12.42 4.24
C GLU A 38 8.07 11.66 3.54
N LEU A 39 7.64 10.56 4.12
CA LEU A 39 6.53 9.78 3.57
C LEU A 39 5.21 10.54 3.74
N PHE A 40 5.06 11.23 4.86
CA PHE A 40 3.87 12.02 5.11
C PHE A 40 3.71 13.10 4.03
N GLU A 41 4.76 13.85 3.75
CA GLU A 41 4.72 14.88 2.71
C GLU A 41 4.39 14.30 1.34
N ARG A 42 4.96 13.14 1.02
CA ARG A 42 4.81 12.56 -0.30
C ARG A 42 3.42 11.93 -0.51
N TYR A 43 2.89 11.25 0.52
CA TYR A 43 1.72 10.38 0.33
C TYR A 43 0.46 10.82 1.07
N ARG A 44 0.49 11.86 1.88
CA ARG A 44 -0.60 12.21 2.78
C ARG A 44 -1.98 12.34 2.12
N VAL A 45 -2.02 12.77 0.86
CA VAL A 45 -3.28 12.92 0.13
C VAL A 45 -3.55 11.76 -0.82
N HIS A 46 -2.68 10.78 -0.85
CA HIS A 46 -2.75 9.65 -1.79
C HIS A 46 -2.98 8.30 -1.12
N ILE A 47 -2.81 8.19 0.18
CA ILE A 47 -2.94 6.90 0.86
C ILE A 47 -4.31 6.29 0.66
N PRO A 48 -4.40 4.97 0.54
CA PRO A 48 -3.29 4.00 0.62
C PRO A 48 -2.46 3.94 -0.67
N VAL A 49 -1.15 3.79 -0.52
CA VAL A 49 -0.24 3.63 -1.66
C VAL A 49 0.61 2.38 -1.42
N LEU A 50 0.63 1.50 -2.40
CA LEU A 50 1.46 0.30 -2.35
C LEU A 50 2.78 0.61 -3.04
N VAL A 51 3.88 0.37 -2.33
CA VAL A 51 5.22 0.75 -2.80
C VAL A 51 6.13 -0.47 -2.78
N ASP A 52 6.89 -0.65 -3.85
CA ASP A 52 7.91 -1.68 -3.91
C ASP A 52 9.12 -1.12 -4.67
N GLY A 53 10.13 -0.72 -3.90
CA GLY A 53 11.28 -0.05 -4.47
C GLY A 53 10.86 1.28 -5.10
N GLU A 54 11.07 1.41 -6.41
CA GLU A 54 10.72 2.62 -7.14
C GLU A 54 9.30 2.55 -7.73
N ARG A 55 8.63 1.41 -7.60
CA ARG A 55 7.29 1.24 -8.15
C ARG A 55 6.25 1.64 -7.13
N GLU A 56 5.21 2.31 -7.59
CA GLU A 56 4.12 2.81 -6.76
C GLU A 56 2.79 2.47 -7.40
N LEU A 57 1.84 2.00 -6.60
CA LEU A 57 0.46 1.76 -7.03
C LEU A 57 -0.45 2.59 -6.14
N PHE A 58 -1.12 3.55 -6.74
CA PHE A 58 -1.95 4.52 -6.01
C PHE A 58 -3.41 4.05 -5.96
N TRP A 59 -4.05 4.34 -4.84
CA TRP A 59 -5.49 4.09 -4.71
C TRP A 59 -6.27 5.01 -5.66
N PRO A 60 -7.38 4.52 -6.28
CA PRO A 60 -7.97 3.20 -6.07
C PRO A 60 -7.30 2.11 -6.91
N PHE A 61 -7.20 0.93 -6.33
CA PHE A 61 -6.76 -0.26 -7.06
C PHE A 61 -7.64 -1.44 -6.63
N ASN A 62 -7.71 -2.46 -7.48
CA ASN A 62 -8.50 -3.65 -7.21
C ASN A 62 -7.60 -4.87 -7.03
N LEU A 63 -8.23 -6.03 -6.83
CA LEU A 63 -7.48 -7.26 -6.59
C LEU A 63 -6.55 -7.61 -7.77
N ILE A 64 -7.03 -7.40 -9.00
CA ILE A 64 -6.22 -7.69 -10.19
C ILE A 64 -5.00 -6.79 -10.24
N ASP A 65 -5.17 -5.50 -9.95
CA ASP A 65 -4.07 -4.55 -9.90
C ASP A 65 -3.00 -4.98 -8.89
N VAL A 66 -3.46 -5.40 -7.71
CA VAL A 66 -2.56 -5.85 -6.64
C VAL A 66 -1.81 -7.10 -7.06
N GLN A 67 -2.50 -8.05 -7.67
CA GLN A 67 -1.89 -9.29 -8.14
C GLN A 67 -0.81 -9.03 -9.18
N HIS A 68 -1.10 -8.15 -10.15
CA HIS A 68 -0.12 -7.78 -11.17
C HIS A 68 1.09 -7.08 -10.56
N PHE A 69 0.84 -6.17 -9.63
CA PHE A 69 1.92 -5.46 -8.95
C PHE A 69 2.83 -6.43 -8.22
N GLY A 70 2.26 -7.40 -7.52
CA GLY A 70 3.01 -8.41 -6.80
C GLY A 70 3.82 -9.33 -7.72
N GLN A 71 3.29 -9.65 -8.89
CA GLN A 71 3.98 -10.52 -9.84
C GLN A 71 5.22 -9.86 -10.45
N GLN A 72 5.28 -8.54 -10.44
CA GLN A 72 6.39 -7.81 -11.03
C GLN A 72 7.55 -7.58 -10.05
N THR A 73 7.43 -8.06 -8.81
CA THR A 73 8.41 -7.83 -7.75
C THR A 73 9.46 -8.92 -7.66
N LYS A 74 9.97 -9.37 -8.75
CA LYS A 74 10.98 -10.41 -8.72
C LYS A 74 12.37 -9.87 -8.96
#